data_90b78c296e0e33b559760def27f76d8e
#
_entry.id   90b78c296e0e33b559760def27f76d8e
#
_cell.length_a   1.000
_cell.length_b   1.000
_cell.length_c   1.000
_cell.angle_alpha   90.00
_cell.angle_beta   90.00
_cell.angle_gamma   90.00
#
_symmetry.space_group_name_H-M   'P 1'
#
loop_
_entity.id
_entity.type
_entity.pdbx_description
1 polymer ?
#
loop_
_entity_poly.entity_id
_entity_poly.type
_entity_poly.pdbx_seq_one_letter_code
_entity_poly.pdbx_strand_id
1 'polypeptide(L)'
;MRRRDVIKIIAGSATGWPITARTQQSERKRLVGVLMGFSEQAGQSLVTTFRDALGTLGWIEGANLKIELRWGGGDASRIGTFAKELVDLHPDAILAQTTPVAVAIAHETKAIPIVFVTVSDPIGSGLATSVTHPGGNITGFTFVESAMGGKWVELLKEIAPRTARTALLLNPATAPPLQFYMPSIQAAASSFAIEVSTAPVHNKEEIEPVIAGQASSPGGSLIVMPDAFNAANRELIITLAARYDVPAMYGNNFAELGGLIFYGADFAESFRLGAGYIDRILRGAKPGELPIQLPSKFNLAINLKTAKALKLTVPSSLLATADEVIE
;
A
#
# COMPACT_ATOMS: atom_id res chain seq x y z
N MET A 1 66.88 22.27 -66.30
CA MET A 1 67.61 23.12 -65.35
C MET A 1 66.67 23.83 -64.45
N ARG A 2 66.91 23.64 -63.17
CA ARG A 2 66.63 24.53 -62.04
C ARG A 2 65.16 24.86 -61.80
N ARG A 3 64.52 24.24 -60.78
CA ARG A 3 64.66 24.55 -59.36
C ARG A 3 64.13 25.97 -58.98
N ARG A 4 63.16 25.97 -58.11
CA ARG A 4 62.78 27.02 -57.18
C ARG A 4 61.83 28.04 -57.74
N ASP A 5 60.53 27.90 -57.30
CA ASP A 5 60.08 28.88 -56.31
C ASP A 5 58.90 28.32 -55.55
N VAL A 6 59.18 28.12 -54.31
CA VAL A 6 58.27 27.79 -53.30
C VAL A 6 57.62 29.11 -52.85
N ILE A 7 56.44 29.36 -53.21
CA ILE A 7 55.71 30.51 -52.71
C ILE A 7 54.62 30.06 -51.76
N LYS A 8 54.86 30.37 -50.58
CA LYS A 8 54.00 30.57 -49.43
C LYS A 8 52.57 30.95 -49.81
N ILE A 9 51.66 30.02 -49.59
CA ILE A 9 50.27 30.32 -49.29
C ILE A 9 50.04 29.88 -47.87
N ILE A 10 50.05 30.84 -46.98
CA ILE A 10 49.59 30.70 -45.62
C ILE A 10 48.08 30.65 -45.71
N ALA A 11 47.50 29.49 -45.90
CA ALA A 11 46.13 29.27 -45.64
C ALA A 11 45.96 29.11 -44.12
N GLY A 12 45.38 30.14 -43.52
CA GLY A 12 45.01 30.12 -42.11
C GLY A 12 44.14 28.92 -41.82
N SER A 13 44.69 27.95 -41.10
CA SER A 13 43.94 26.85 -40.50
C SER A 13 43.10 27.42 -39.37
N ALA A 14 41.90 27.84 -39.69
CA ALA A 14 40.87 27.97 -38.70
C ALA A 14 40.53 26.56 -38.21
N THR A 15 41.19 26.16 -37.14
CA THR A 15 40.81 25.01 -36.36
C THR A 15 39.42 25.30 -35.80
N GLY A 16 38.41 25.05 -36.61
CA GLY A 16 37.05 24.91 -36.13
C GLY A 16 37.01 23.71 -35.20
N TRP A 17 37.15 23.93 -33.89
CA TRP A 17 36.69 22.94 -32.94
C TRP A 17 35.23 22.67 -33.26
N PRO A 18 34.87 21.38 -33.42
CA PRO A 18 33.45 21.06 -33.42
C PRO A 18 32.96 21.43 -32.02
N ILE A 19 32.30 22.56 -31.92
CA ILE A 19 31.37 22.78 -30.84
C ILE A 19 30.36 21.67 -31.03
N THR A 20 30.59 20.55 -30.33
CA THR A 20 29.54 19.56 -30.09
C THR A 20 28.43 20.36 -29.39
N ALA A 21 27.51 20.88 -30.22
CA ALA A 21 26.21 21.26 -29.76
C ALA A 21 25.70 20.00 -29.06
N ARG A 22 25.90 19.91 -27.75
CA ARG A 22 25.03 19.12 -26.91
C ARG A 22 23.66 19.74 -27.14
N THR A 23 22.98 19.25 -28.16
CA THR A 23 21.54 19.33 -28.23
C THR A 23 21.09 18.92 -26.83
N GLN A 24 20.67 19.89 -26.02
CA GLN A 24 19.74 19.66 -24.95
C GLN A 24 18.53 19.02 -25.63
N GLN A 25 18.63 17.70 -25.85
CA GLN A 25 17.44 16.90 -25.93
C GLN A 25 16.72 17.25 -24.63
N SER A 26 15.70 18.06 -24.72
CA SER A 26 14.78 18.29 -23.63
C SER A 26 14.38 16.86 -23.19
N GLU A 27 14.99 16.41 -22.09
CA GLU A 27 14.74 15.05 -21.61
C GLU A 27 13.24 14.97 -21.46
N ARG A 28 12.64 14.10 -22.24
CA ARG A 28 11.20 13.86 -22.22
C ARG A 28 10.82 13.63 -20.75
N LYS A 29 9.96 14.49 -20.20
CA LYS A 29 9.45 14.31 -18.86
C LYS A 29 8.88 12.91 -18.74
N ARG A 30 9.34 12.15 -17.76
CA ARG A 30 8.78 10.84 -17.46
C ARG A 30 7.39 10.98 -16.90
N LEU A 31 6.48 10.11 -17.30
CA LEU A 31 5.11 10.07 -16.81
C LEU A 31 4.93 8.86 -15.90
N VAL A 32 4.55 9.10 -14.64
CA VAL A 32 4.22 8.04 -13.70
C VAL A 32 2.73 8.14 -13.34
N GLY A 33 1.99 7.07 -13.62
CA GLY A 33 0.63 6.92 -13.13
C GLY A 33 0.64 6.47 -11.66
N VAL A 34 -0.27 6.99 -10.84
CA VAL A 34 -0.47 6.54 -9.45
C VAL A 34 -1.95 6.30 -9.25
N LEU A 35 -2.33 5.05 -8.98
CA LEU A 35 -3.69 4.72 -8.60
C LEU A 35 -3.73 4.25 -7.15
N MET A 36 -4.40 5.04 -6.32
CA MET A 36 -4.62 4.77 -4.90
C MET A 36 -5.95 4.05 -4.72
N GLY A 37 -5.97 2.93 -4.01
CA GLY A 37 -7.19 2.28 -3.57
C GLY A 37 -7.87 3.04 -2.43
N PHE A 38 -7.10 3.77 -1.64
CA PHE A 38 -7.61 4.63 -0.56
C PHE A 38 -8.25 5.92 -1.10
N SER A 39 -9.01 6.60 -0.23
CA SER A 39 -9.44 7.98 -0.47
C SER A 39 -8.27 8.95 -0.29
N GLU A 40 -8.39 10.16 -0.85
CA GLU A 40 -7.39 11.21 -0.70
C GLU A 40 -7.06 11.47 0.78
N GLN A 41 -8.08 11.62 1.62
CA GLN A 41 -7.91 11.87 3.05
C GLN A 41 -7.11 10.75 3.76
N ALA A 42 -7.28 9.49 3.34
CA ALA A 42 -6.58 8.35 3.94
C ALA A 42 -5.18 8.11 3.37
N GLY A 43 -4.92 8.55 2.14
CA GLY A 43 -3.70 8.21 1.40
C GLY A 43 -2.76 9.37 1.11
N GLN A 44 -3.14 10.62 1.39
CA GLN A 44 -2.36 11.80 1.02
C GLN A 44 -0.93 11.78 1.60
N SER A 45 -0.77 11.38 2.86
CA SER A 45 0.56 11.27 3.49
C SER A 45 1.46 10.23 2.80
N LEU A 46 0.89 9.13 2.33
CA LEU A 46 1.61 8.08 1.60
C LEU A 46 2.08 8.58 0.23
N VAL A 47 1.22 9.32 -0.48
CA VAL A 47 1.59 9.95 -1.76
C VAL A 47 2.67 11.01 -1.56
N THR A 48 2.62 11.78 -0.48
CA THR A 48 3.67 12.72 -0.11
C THR A 48 4.99 11.99 0.11
N THR A 49 4.99 10.91 0.92
CA THR A 49 6.16 10.06 1.14
C THR A 49 6.76 9.53 -0.17
N PHE A 50 5.90 9.10 -1.11
CA PHE A 50 6.35 8.63 -2.43
C PHE A 50 7.01 9.75 -3.25
N ARG A 51 6.40 10.94 -3.29
CA ARG A 51 6.94 12.12 -3.99
C ARG A 51 8.28 12.55 -3.42
N ASP A 52 8.39 12.62 -2.10
CA ASP A 52 9.62 12.98 -1.40
C ASP A 52 10.74 11.98 -1.70
N ALA A 53 10.42 10.68 -1.66
CA ALA A 53 11.37 9.63 -2.01
C ALA A 53 11.84 9.71 -3.47
N LEU A 54 10.95 9.99 -4.42
CA LEU A 54 11.32 10.24 -5.81
C LEU A 54 12.19 11.50 -5.94
N GLY A 55 11.88 12.55 -5.18
CA GLY A 55 12.67 13.78 -5.11
C GLY A 55 14.11 13.53 -4.68
N THR A 56 14.32 12.69 -3.66
CA THR A 56 15.68 12.30 -3.20
C THR A 56 16.47 11.50 -4.26
N LEU A 57 15.77 10.83 -5.18
CA LEU A 57 16.34 10.08 -6.30
C LEU A 57 16.56 10.93 -7.55
N GLY A 58 16.24 12.24 -7.48
CA GLY A 58 16.44 13.20 -8.56
C GLY A 58 15.24 13.38 -9.51
N TRP A 59 14.08 12.80 -9.18
CA TRP A 59 12.85 12.95 -9.94
C TRP A 59 12.02 14.10 -9.39
N ILE A 60 12.02 15.24 -10.09
CA ILE A 60 11.36 16.47 -9.65
C ILE A 60 10.11 16.70 -10.49
N GLU A 61 8.94 16.67 -9.84
CA GLU A 61 7.66 16.92 -10.49
C GLU A 61 7.64 18.34 -11.10
N GLY A 62 7.19 18.43 -12.34
CA GLY A 62 7.22 19.68 -13.12
C GLY A 62 8.52 19.88 -13.92
N ALA A 63 9.67 19.37 -13.48
CA ALA A 63 10.95 19.43 -14.19
C ALA A 63 11.15 18.24 -15.13
N ASN A 64 11.46 17.06 -14.60
CA ASN A 64 11.75 15.85 -15.36
C ASN A 64 10.74 14.72 -15.13
N LEU A 65 9.77 14.92 -14.22
CA LEU A 65 8.71 13.99 -13.87
C LEU A 65 7.33 14.67 -13.97
N LYS A 66 6.33 13.90 -14.38
CA LYS A 66 4.91 14.18 -14.22
C LYS A 66 4.24 13.03 -13.50
N ILE A 67 3.41 13.31 -12.50
CA ILE A 67 2.63 12.31 -11.79
C ILE A 67 1.14 12.53 -12.11
N GLU A 68 0.49 11.48 -12.60
CA GLU A 68 -0.96 11.43 -12.80
C GLU A 68 -1.58 10.57 -11.70
N LEU A 69 -2.26 11.22 -10.78
CA LEU A 69 -2.81 10.61 -9.56
C LEU A 69 -4.33 10.42 -9.68
N ARG A 70 -4.81 9.25 -9.24
CA ARG A 70 -6.24 8.95 -9.12
C ARG A 70 -6.52 8.29 -7.76
N TRP A 71 -7.71 8.56 -7.21
CA TRP A 71 -8.16 8.08 -5.91
C TRP A 71 -9.39 7.18 -6.06
N GLY A 72 -9.23 5.89 -5.84
CA GLY A 72 -10.31 4.89 -5.89
C GLY A 72 -11.31 5.02 -4.75
N GLY A 73 -10.82 5.37 -3.55
CA GLY A 73 -11.68 5.61 -2.37
C GLY A 73 -12.41 4.36 -1.89
N GLY A 74 -11.88 3.17 -2.11
CA GLY A 74 -12.51 1.90 -1.75
C GLY A 74 -13.65 1.47 -2.67
N ASP A 75 -13.85 2.14 -3.81
CA ASP A 75 -14.91 1.84 -4.78
C ASP A 75 -14.34 1.06 -5.97
N ALA A 76 -14.76 -0.20 -6.11
CA ALA A 76 -14.26 -1.09 -7.15
C ALA A 76 -14.58 -0.61 -8.59
N SER A 77 -15.73 0.04 -8.79
CA SER A 77 -16.11 0.58 -10.10
C SER A 77 -15.23 1.75 -10.51
N ARG A 78 -14.95 2.67 -9.56
CA ARG A 78 -14.02 3.79 -9.78
C ARG A 78 -12.59 3.30 -10.04
N ILE A 79 -12.13 2.28 -9.31
CA ILE A 79 -10.82 1.66 -9.50
C ILE A 79 -10.70 1.15 -10.95
N GLY A 80 -11.68 0.41 -11.47
CA GLY A 80 -11.68 -0.07 -12.84
C GLY A 80 -11.64 1.06 -13.87
N THR A 81 -12.47 2.09 -13.70
CA THR A 81 -12.48 3.26 -14.58
C THR A 81 -11.12 3.97 -14.60
N PHE A 82 -10.54 4.24 -13.44
CA PHE A 82 -9.28 4.96 -13.31
C PHE A 82 -8.07 4.12 -13.77
N ALA A 83 -8.13 2.79 -13.64
CA ALA A 83 -7.11 1.90 -14.18
C ALA A 83 -7.02 2.06 -15.70
N LYS A 84 -8.18 2.03 -16.39
CA LYS A 84 -8.25 2.25 -17.83
C LYS A 84 -7.75 3.64 -18.23
N GLU A 85 -8.23 4.72 -17.57
CA GLU A 85 -7.78 6.08 -17.84
C GLU A 85 -6.25 6.24 -17.73
N LEU A 86 -5.65 5.69 -16.67
CA LEU A 86 -4.20 5.79 -16.47
C LEU A 86 -3.41 5.01 -17.53
N VAL A 87 -3.89 3.83 -17.92
CA VAL A 87 -3.25 3.04 -18.98
C VAL A 87 -3.34 3.76 -20.33
N ASP A 88 -4.47 4.38 -20.64
CA ASP A 88 -4.67 5.16 -21.87
C ASP A 88 -3.73 6.38 -21.99
N LEU A 89 -3.20 6.90 -20.88
CA LEU A 89 -2.17 7.94 -20.87
C LEU A 89 -0.77 7.44 -21.27
N HIS A 90 -0.56 6.12 -21.42
CA HIS A 90 0.71 5.48 -21.76
C HIS A 90 1.88 5.93 -20.86
N PRO A 91 1.77 5.82 -19.53
CA PRO A 91 2.84 6.22 -18.61
C PRO A 91 4.07 5.31 -18.75
N ASP A 92 5.23 5.84 -18.35
CA ASP A 92 6.49 5.09 -18.31
C ASP A 92 6.49 4.00 -17.20
N ALA A 93 5.69 4.21 -16.15
CA ALA A 93 5.42 3.25 -15.08
C ALA A 93 4.13 3.61 -14.31
N ILE A 94 3.54 2.63 -13.62
CA ILE A 94 2.38 2.86 -12.75
C ILE A 94 2.67 2.35 -11.33
N LEU A 95 2.43 3.18 -10.31
CA LEU A 95 2.34 2.76 -8.92
C LEU A 95 0.90 2.37 -8.61
N ALA A 96 0.69 1.15 -8.13
CA ALA A 96 -0.61 0.58 -7.83
C ALA A 96 -0.74 0.27 -6.33
N GLN A 97 -1.62 0.96 -5.62
CA GLN A 97 -1.81 0.73 -4.19
C GLN A 97 -3.03 -0.17 -3.95
N THR A 98 -2.85 -1.26 -3.22
CA THR A 98 -3.79 -2.34 -2.90
C THR A 98 -3.95 -3.42 -3.97
N THR A 99 -4.36 -4.62 -3.53
CA THR A 99 -4.57 -5.77 -4.43
C THR A 99 -5.60 -5.50 -5.52
N PRO A 100 -6.80 -4.94 -5.23
CA PRO A 100 -7.80 -4.66 -6.28
C PRO A 100 -7.30 -3.69 -7.35
N VAL A 101 -6.52 -2.68 -6.96
CA VAL A 101 -5.92 -1.71 -7.89
C VAL A 101 -4.88 -2.38 -8.77
N ALA A 102 -3.97 -3.16 -8.19
CA ALA A 102 -2.94 -3.86 -8.95
C ALA A 102 -3.55 -4.84 -9.96
N VAL A 103 -4.59 -5.57 -9.56
CA VAL A 103 -5.34 -6.50 -10.44
C VAL A 103 -6.03 -5.73 -11.57
N ALA A 104 -6.71 -4.62 -11.26
CA ALA A 104 -7.40 -3.82 -12.29
C ALA A 104 -6.41 -3.28 -13.35
N ILE A 105 -5.26 -2.71 -12.92
CA ILE A 105 -4.24 -2.23 -13.86
C ILE A 105 -3.61 -3.38 -14.66
N ALA A 106 -3.30 -4.51 -14.01
CA ALA A 106 -2.72 -5.67 -14.67
C ALA A 106 -3.67 -6.32 -15.69
N HIS A 107 -4.98 -6.12 -15.55
CA HIS A 107 -5.98 -6.50 -16.56
C HIS A 107 -5.90 -5.60 -17.79
N GLU A 108 -5.74 -4.30 -17.62
CA GLU A 108 -5.73 -3.31 -18.70
C GLU A 108 -4.40 -3.30 -19.49
N THR A 109 -3.26 -3.68 -18.90
CA THR A 109 -1.97 -3.67 -19.58
C THR A 109 -1.05 -4.83 -19.21
N LYS A 110 -0.35 -5.35 -20.24
CA LYS A 110 0.76 -6.32 -20.09
C LYS A 110 2.11 -5.72 -20.50
N ALA A 111 2.13 -4.44 -20.88
CA ALA A 111 3.32 -3.77 -21.42
C ALA A 111 3.85 -2.68 -20.48
N ILE A 112 2.97 -1.86 -19.89
CA ILE A 112 3.37 -0.77 -19.00
C ILE A 112 3.87 -1.37 -17.69
N PRO A 113 5.06 -0.98 -17.22
CA PRO A 113 5.60 -1.40 -15.93
C PRO A 113 4.68 -1.05 -14.76
N ILE A 114 4.45 -2.02 -13.88
CA ILE A 114 3.61 -1.85 -12.69
C ILE A 114 4.45 -2.15 -11.45
N VAL A 115 4.49 -1.18 -10.53
CA VAL A 115 5.01 -1.37 -9.17
C VAL A 115 3.84 -1.33 -8.22
N PHE A 116 3.51 -2.44 -7.61
CA PHE A 116 2.49 -2.44 -6.59
C PHE A 116 3.06 -2.18 -5.19
N VAL A 117 2.26 -1.56 -4.34
CA VAL A 117 2.50 -1.40 -2.90
C VAL A 117 1.25 -1.82 -2.13
N THR A 118 1.43 -2.29 -0.91
CA THR A 118 0.33 -2.75 -0.04
C THR A 118 -0.57 -3.83 -0.70
N VAL A 119 0.05 -4.76 -1.42
CA VAL A 119 -0.62 -5.97 -1.94
C VAL A 119 -0.43 -7.12 -0.96
N SER A 120 -1.47 -7.91 -0.71
CA SER A 120 -1.42 -8.97 0.29
C SER A 120 -0.85 -10.26 -0.27
N ASP A 121 -1.46 -10.79 -1.31
CA ASP A 121 -1.11 -12.07 -1.94
C ASP A 121 -0.95 -11.88 -3.45
N PRO A 122 0.25 -11.51 -3.91
CA PRO A 122 0.49 -11.30 -5.33
C PRO A 122 0.44 -12.60 -6.15
N ILE A 123 0.72 -13.76 -5.53
CA ILE A 123 0.68 -15.05 -6.20
C ILE A 123 -0.77 -15.53 -6.32
N GLY A 124 -1.51 -15.59 -5.22
CA GLY A 124 -2.91 -16.01 -5.22
C GLY A 124 -3.83 -15.08 -6.00
N SER A 125 -3.46 -13.80 -6.14
CA SER A 125 -4.17 -12.82 -6.97
C SER A 125 -3.80 -12.91 -8.47
N GLY A 126 -2.89 -13.80 -8.86
CA GLY A 126 -2.45 -13.96 -10.25
C GLY A 126 -1.61 -12.82 -10.80
N LEU A 127 -1.06 -11.95 -9.94
CA LEU A 127 -0.22 -10.83 -10.34
C LEU A 127 1.21 -11.26 -10.69
N ALA A 128 1.72 -12.28 -10.01
CA ALA A 128 3.08 -12.78 -10.20
C ALA A 128 3.14 -14.30 -10.11
N THR A 129 4.15 -14.90 -10.73
CA THR A 129 4.36 -16.36 -10.70
C THR A 129 5.22 -16.79 -9.52
N SER A 130 6.12 -15.93 -9.05
CA SER A 130 6.92 -16.14 -7.84
C SER A 130 7.36 -14.82 -7.23
N VAL A 131 7.77 -14.85 -5.97
CA VAL A 131 8.29 -13.67 -5.24
C VAL A 131 9.65 -13.25 -5.76
N THR A 132 10.53 -14.21 -6.03
CA THR A 132 11.92 -13.96 -6.46
C THR A 132 12.04 -13.52 -7.92
N HIS A 133 11.17 -14.04 -8.77
CA HIS A 133 11.11 -13.73 -10.20
C HIS A 133 9.63 -13.54 -10.60
N PRO A 134 9.08 -12.35 -10.40
CA PRO A 134 7.66 -12.10 -10.64
C PRO A 134 7.23 -12.42 -12.08
N GLY A 135 8.13 -12.15 -13.04
CA GLY A 135 7.84 -12.27 -14.46
C GLY A 135 6.97 -11.13 -14.99
N GLY A 136 6.83 -11.05 -16.31
CA GLY A 136 5.97 -10.04 -16.94
C GLY A 136 6.38 -8.60 -16.66
N ASN A 137 5.38 -7.74 -16.55
CA ASN A 137 5.53 -6.29 -16.38
C ASN A 137 5.24 -5.79 -14.95
N ILE A 138 5.21 -6.67 -13.96
CA ILE A 138 4.78 -6.34 -12.60
C ILE A 138 5.78 -6.77 -11.54
N THR A 139 5.94 -5.96 -10.50
CA THR A 139 6.69 -6.23 -9.27
C THR A 139 6.16 -5.35 -8.14
N GLY A 140 6.74 -5.45 -6.94
CA GLY A 140 6.37 -4.53 -5.86
C GLY A 140 6.61 -5.04 -4.45
N PHE A 141 5.77 -4.57 -3.53
CA PHE A 141 5.94 -4.72 -2.10
C PHE A 141 4.64 -5.23 -1.47
N THR A 142 4.71 -6.37 -0.80
CA THR A 142 3.60 -6.84 0.02
C THR A 142 3.60 -6.09 1.35
N PHE A 143 2.46 -6.07 2.03
CA PHE A 143 2.37 -5.43 3.35
C PHE A 143 1.97 -6.42 4.45
N VAL A 144 1.71 -7.66 4.09
CA VAL A 144 1.25 -8.69 5.02
C VAL A 144 1.93 -10.02 4.76
N GLU A 145 2.03 -10.78 5.83
CA GLU A 145 2.24 -12.22 5.81
C GLU A 145 0.97 -12.92 6.24
N SER A 146 0.74 -14.12 5.76
CA SER A 146 -0.46 -14.89 6.14
C SER A 146 -0.56 -15.13 7.66
N ALA A 147 0.58 -15.19 8.34
CA ALA A 147 0.67 -15.32 9.80
C ALA A 147 0.08 -14.13 10.58
N MET A 148 -0.03 -12.94 9.97
CA MET A 148 -0.61 -11.75 10.63
C MET A 148 -2.04 -11.99 11.12
N GLY A 149 -2.84 -12.77 10.39
CA GLY A 149 -4.20 -13.08 10.82
C GLY A 149 -4.26 -13.71 12.21
N GLY A 150 -3.35 -14.63 12.50
CA GLY A 150 -3.21 -15.23 13.83
C GLY A 150 -2.77 -14.21 14.88
N LYS A 151 -1.85 -13.31 14.53
CA LYS A 151 -1.37 -12.28 15.44
C LYS A 151 -2.46 -11.25 15.81
N TRP A 152 -3.37 -10.94 14.89
CA TRP A 152 -4.54 -10.10 15.22
C TRP A 152 -5.44 -10.75 16.26
N VAL A 153 -5.70 -12.04 16.16
CA VAL A 153 -6.51 -12.79 17.14
C VAL A 153 -5.81 -12.83 18.50
N GLU A 154 -4.50 -13.11 18.52
CA GLU A 154 -3.69 -13.14 19.73
C GLU A 154 -3.71 -11.78 20.46
N LEU A 155 -3.38 -10.69 19.75
CA LEU A 155 -3.35 -9.34 20.30
C LEU A 155 -4.72 -8.86 20.78
N LEU A 156 -5.79 -9.20 20.03
CA LEU A 156 -7.16 -8.91 20.45
C LEU A 156 -7.53 -9.63 21.74
N LYS A 157 -7.15 -10.91 21.87
CA LYS A 157 -7.37 -11.68 23.12
C LYS A 157 -6.56 -11.12 24.27
N GLU A 158 -5.33 -10.68 24.04
CA GLU A 158 -4.45 -10.13 25.07
C GLU A 158 -4.99 -8.80 25.62
N ILE A 159 -5.41 -7.87 24.73
CA ILE A 159 -5.94 -6.57 25.14
C ILE A 159 -7.37 -6.65 25.68
N ALA A 160 -8.18 -7.58 25.18
CA ALA A 160 -9.57 -7.81 25.56
C ALA A 160 -9.80 -9.27 25.99
N PRO A 161 -9.39 -9.68 27.20
CA PRO A 161 -9.38 -11.10 27.61
C PRO A 161 -10.74 -11.80 27.63
N ARG A 162 -11.83 -11.00 27.69
CA ARG A 162 -13.20 -11.51 27.65
C ARG A 162 -13.67 -11.88 26.23
N THR A 163 -12.87 -11.63 25.19
CA THR A 163 -13.20 -11.99 23.80
C THR A 163 -13.47 -13.50 23.70
N ALA A 164 -14.68 -13.85 23.30
CA ALA A 164 -15.13 -15.21 23.04
C ALA A 164 -15.56 -15.41 21.58
N ARG A 165 -15.84 -14.31 20.89
CA ARG A 165 -16.16 -14.28 19.46
C ARG A 165 -15.63 -13.03 18.79
N THR A 166 -15.31 -13.12 17.52
CA THR A 166 -14.89 -11.98 16.72
C THR A 166 -15.48 -12.07 15.30
N ALA A 167 -15.89 -10.93 14.78
CA ALA A 167 -16.30 -10.82 13.39
C ALA A 167 -15.18 -10.17 12.57
N LEU A 168 -14.89 -10.74 11.38
CA LEU A 168 -13.96 -10.18 10.42
C LEU A 168 -14.73 -9.20 9.53
N LEU A 169 -14.63 -7.90 9.78
CA LEU A 169 -15.29 -6.86 8.98
C LEU A 169 -14.48 -6.60 7.70
N LEU A 170 -15.10 -6.81 6.55
CA LEU A 170 -14.45 -6.64 5.24
C LEU A 170 -15.46 -6.30 4.15
N ASN A 171 -15.00 -5.61 3.11
CA ASN A 171 -15.75 -5.51 1.85
C ASN A 171 -15.16 -6.50 0.83
N PRO A 172 -15.94 -7.48 0.34
CA PRO A 172 -15.42 -8.52 -0.57
C PRO A 172 -14.83 -7.99 -1.89
N ALA A 173 -15.25 -6.78 -2.32
CA ALA A 173 -14.75 -6.17 -3.57
C ALA A 173 -13.38 -5.48 -3.41
N THR A 174 -13.00 -5.10 -2.19
CA THR A 174 -11.77 -4.33 -1.94
C THR A 174 -10.84 -4.97 -0.91
N ALA A 175 -11.32 -5.99 -0.18
CA ALA A 175 -10.49 -6.74 0.75
C ALA A 175 -9.54 -7.69 0.02
N PRO A 176 -8.37 -7.98 0.61
CA PRO A 176 -7.55 -9.09 0.17
C PRO A 176 -8.31 -10.41 0.25
N PRO A 177 -7.91 -11.43 -0.56
CA PRO A 177 -8.53 -12.74 -0.47
C PRO A 177 -8.48 -13.30 0.96
N LEU A 178 -9.65 -13.51 1.57
CA LEU A 178 -9.77 -13.91 2.97
C LEU A 178 -9.07 -15.25 3.26
N GLN A 179 -9.06 -16.17 2.27
CA GLN A 179 -8.36 -17.44 2.36
C GLN A 179 -6.85 -17.32 2.62
N PHE A 180 -6.26 -16.16 2.33
CA PHE A 180 -4.85 -15.90 2.64
C PHE A 180 -4.59 -15.83 4.14
N TYR A 181 -5.54 -15.30 4.93
CA TYR A 181 -5.39 -15.14 6.39
C TYR A 181 -6.07 -16.24 7.19
N MET A 182 -7.12 -16.85 6.65
CA MET A 182 -7.99 -17.79 7.40
C MET A 182 -7.26 -18.94 8.09
N PRO A 183 -6.23 -19.58 7.49
CA PRO A 183 -5.54 -20.68 8.18
C PRO A 183 -4.90 -20.22 9.50
N SER A 184 -4.23 -19.07 9.54
CA SER A 184 -3.60 -18.55 10.75
C SER A 184 -4.63 -17.99 11.74
N ILE A 185 -5.69 -17.34 11.26
CA ILE A 185 -6.81 -16.89 12.09
C ILE A 185 -7.47 -18.06 12.80
N GLN A 186 -7.80 -19.13 12.08
CA GLN A 186 -8.46 -20.31 12.65
C GLN A 186 -7.58 -21.04 13.65
N ALA A 187 -6.27 -21.18 13.35
CA ALA A 187 -5.33 -21.81 14.28
C ALA A 187 -5.24 -21.03 15.61
N ALA A 188 -5.08 -19.70 15.55
CA ALA A 188 -5.05 -18.86 16.74
C ALA A 188 -6.40 -18.85 17.48
N ALA A 189 -7.50 -18.73 16.76
CA ALA A 189 -8.85 -18.73 17.32
C ALA A 189 -9.15 -20.02 18.09
N SER A 190 -8.74 -21.17 17.54
CA SER A 190 -8.85 -22.47 18.22
C SER A 190 -8.03 -22.52 19.52
N SER A 191 -6.80 -21.97 19.50
CA SER A 191 -5.92 -21.95 20.68
C SER A 191 -6.46 -21.08 21.82
N PHE A 192 -7.20 -20.02 21.49
CA PHE A 192 -7.78 -19.08 22.46
C PHE A 192 -9.28 -19.30 22.72
N ALA A 193 -9.89 -20.35 22.17
CA ALA A 193 -11.31 -20.64 22.26
C ALA A 193 -12.18 -19.44 21.80
N ILE A 194 -11.83 -18.83 20.67
CA ILE A 194 -12.56 -17.72 20.06
C ILE A 194 -13.33 -18.24 18.84
N GLU A 195 -14.62 -17.96 18.79
CA GLU A 195 -15.44 -18.18 17.59
C GLU A 195 -15.19 -17.07 16.58
N VAL A 196 -14.79 -17.40 15.35
CA VAL A 196 -14.55 -16.46 14.27
C VAL A 196 -15.64 -16.57 13.22
N SER A 197 -16.24 -15.42 12.87
CA SER A 197 -17.20 -15.31 11.78
C SER A 197 -16.74 -14.26 10.77
N THR A 198 -17.15 -14.40 9.52
CA THR A 198 -16.99 -13.36 8.50
C THR A 198 -18.18 -12.42 8.53
N ALA A 199 -17.94 -11.13 8.41
CA ALA A 199 -18.93 -10.08 8.35
C ALA A 199 -18.73 -9.21 7.11
N PRO A 200 -19.11 -9.74 5.92
CA PRO A 200 -19.02 -8.97 4.69
C PRO A 200 -19.96 -7.78 4.71
N VAL A 201 -19.46 -6.61 4.28
CA VAL A 201 -20.23 -5.37 4.10
C VAL A 201 -19.96 -4.80 2.70
N HIS A 202 -20.99 -4.33 2.02
CA HIS A 202 -20.92 -3.83 0.64
C HIS A 202 -21.07 -2.32 0.57
N ASN A 203 -21.68 -1.73 1.61
CA ASN A 203 -21.91 -0.30 1.74
C ASN A 203 -21.80 0.12 3.22
N LYS A 204 -21.76 1.43 3.47
CA LYS A 204 -21.59 1.99 4.82
C LYS A 204 -22.77 1.72 5.76
N GLU A 205 -23.95 1.54 5.22
CA GLU A 205 -25.18 1.29 5.98
C GLU A 205 -25.17 -0.11 6.63
N GLU A 206 -24.39 -1.05 6.08
CA GLU A 206 -24.23 -2.41 6.61
C GLU A 206 -23.21 -2.51 7.77
N ILE A 207 -22.41 -1.46 8.01
CA ILE A 207 -21.36 -1.47 9.06
C ILE A 207 -21.98 -1.50 10.46
N GLU A 208 -22.96 -0.61 10.73
CA GLU A 208 -23.56 -0.49 12.07
C GLU A 208 -24.26 -1.78 12.54
N PRO A 209 -25.07 -2.48 11.72
CA PRO A 209 -25.67 -3.76 12.12
C PRO A 209 -24.63 -4.83 12.52
N VAL A 210 -23.49 -4.89 11.83
CA VAL A 210 -22.40 -5.84 12.16
C VAL A 210 -21.84 -5.51 13.54
N ILE A 211 -21.49 -4.26 13.81
CA ILE A 211 -20.87 -3.85 15.08
C ILE A 211 -21.86 -3.99 16.23
N ALA A 212 -23.12 -3.56 16.04
CA ALA A 212 -24.19 -3.72 17.04
C ALA A 212 -24.46 -5.21 17.34
N GLY A 213 -24.38 -6.09 16.34
CA GLY A 213 -24.49 -7.54 16.52
C GLY A 213 -23.39 -8.12 17.41
N GLN A 214 -22.15 -7.61 17.33
CA GLN A 214 -21.08 -8.01 18.24
C GLN A 214 -21.34 -7.52 19.68
N ALA A 215 -21.83 -6.31 19.86
CA ALA A 215 -22.17 -5.73 21.17
C ALA A 215 -23.28 -6.51 21.90
N SER A 216 -24.25 -7.05 21.16
CA SER A 216 -25.38 -7.80 21.73
C SER A 216 -24.99 -9.20 22.25
N SER A 217 -23.76 -9.63 22.00
CA SER A 217 -23.26 -10.97 22.34
C SER A 217 -22.14 -10.89 23.38
N PRO A 218 -22.19 -11.68 24.47
CA PRO A 218 -21.12 -11.70 25.47
C PRO A 218 -19.76 -12.04 24.84
N GLY A 219 -18.75 -11.21 25.11
CA GLY A 219 -17.40 -11.40 24.56
C GLY A 219 -17.28 -11.13 23.05
N GLY A 220 -18.22 -10.39 22.48
CA GLY A 220 -18.13 -9.97 21.08
C GLY A 220 -17.02 -8.94 20.85
N SER A 221 -16.37 -9.05 19.71
CA SER A 221 -15.27 -8.19 19.29
C SER A 221 -15.19 -8.11 17.76
N LEU A 222 -14.26 -7.30 17.26
CA LEU A 222 -14.13 -7.05 15.83
C LEU A 222 -12.66 -7.14 15.40
N ILE A 223 -12.41 -7.74 14.24
CA ILE A 223 -11.18 -7.56 13.49
C ILE A 223 -11.56 -6.80 12.20
N VAL A 224 -11.13 -5.56 12.10
CA VAL A 224 -11.33 -4.72 10.92
C VAL A 224 -10.21 -5.04 9.93
N MET A 225 -10.56 -5.77 8.87
CA MET A 225 -9.59 -6.23 7.87
C MET A 225 -8.94 -5.05 7.14
N PRO A 226 -7.68 -5.19 6.73
CA PRO A 226 -6.97 -4.12 6.00
C PRO A 226 -7.47 -4.02 4.56
N ASP A 227 -8.55 -3.31 4.33
CA ASP A 227 -9.08 -3.03 2.99
C ASP A 227 -9.37 -1.54 2.75
N ALA A 228 -9.49 -1.17 1.47
CA ALA A 228 -9.69 0.22 1.07
C ALA A 228 -11.06 0.76 1.47
N PHE A 229 -12.11 -0.07 1.50
CA PHE A 229 -13.44 0.32 1.95
C PHE A 229 -13.43 0.63 3.45
N ASN A 230 -12.83 -0.23 4.28
CA ASN A 230 -12.69 0.03 5.71
C ASN A 230 -11.86 1.29 5.98
N ALA A 231 -10.79 1.51 5.20
CA ALA A 231 -9.98 2.73 5.30
C ALA A 231 -10.79 3.99 4.94
N ALA A 232 -11.68 3.93 3.94
CA ALA A 232 -12.55 5.04 3.57
C ALA A 232 -13.63 5.32 4.62
N ASN A 233 -14.08 4.29 5.36
CA ASN A 233 -15.13 4.38 6.38
C ASN A 233 -14.58 4.34 7.83
N ARG A 234 -13.26 4.56 8.03
CA ARG A 234 -12.58 4.39 9.31
C ARG A 234 -13.19 5.17 10.46
N GLU A 235 -13.58 6.43 10.25
CA GLU A 235 -14.17 7.29 11.29
C GLU A 235 -15.54 6.74 11.75
N LEU A 236 -16.34 6.24 10.82
CA LEU A 236 -17.62 5.59 11.13
C LEU A 236 -17.40 4.32 11.94
N ILE A 237 -16.49 3.44 11.50
CA ILE A 237 -16.18 2.17 12.18
C ILE A 237 -15.69 2.42 13.61
N ILE A 238 -14.75 3.35 13.80
CA ILE A 238 -14.20 3.72 15.12
C ILE A 238 -15.32 4.28 16.02
N THR A 239 -16.14 5.20 15.49
CA THR A 239 -17.25 5.81 16.24
C THR A 239 -18.27 4.77 16.68
N LEU A 240 -18.61 3.83 15.79
CA LEU A 240 -19.57 2.77 16.11
C LEU A 240 -18.98 1.76 17.10
N ALA A 241 -17.74 1.34 16.94
CA ALA A 241 -17.05 0.46 17.88
C ALA A 241 -17.02 1.08 19.29
N ALA A 242 -16.73 2.38 19.40
CA ALA A 242 -16.77 3.12 20.66
C ALA A 242 -18.19 3.25 21.23
N ARG A 243 -19.20 3.57 20.38
CA ARG A 243 -20.61 3.70 20.80
C ARG A 243 -21.16 2.42 21.40
N TYR A 244 -20.79 1.29 20.81
CA TYR A 244 -21.30 -0.03 21.20
C TYR A 244 -20.37 -0.79 22.18
N ASP A 245 -19.30 -0.16 22.68
CA ASP A 245 -18.30 -0.77 23.58
C ASP A 245 -17.69 -2.06 23.01
N VAL A 246 -17.47 -2.14 21.69
CA VAL A 246 -16.91 -3.32 21.01
C VAL A 246 -15.39 -3.18 20.89
N PRO A 247 -14.59 -4.04 21.54
CA PRO A 247 -13.17 -4.08 21.32
C PRO A 247 -12.85 -4.43 19.87
N ALA A 248 -11.99 -3.62 19.23
CA ALA A 248 -11.68 -3.81 17.82
C ALA A 248 -10.15 -3.78 17.58
N MET A 249 -9.69 -4.80 16.84
CA MET A 249 -8.35 -4.88 16.25
C MET A 249 -8.40 -4.35 14.82
N TYR A 250 -7.46 -3.51 14.45
CA TYR A 250 -7.42 -2.89 13.13
C TYR A 250 -6.20 -3.36 12.33
N GLY A 251 -6.42 -3.78 11.11
CA GLY A 251 -5.36 -4.12 10.15
C GLY A 251 -4.76 -2.89 9.44
N ASN A 252 -5.38 -1.71 9.60
CA ASN A 252 -4.84 -0.41 9.18
C ASN A 252 -4.59 0.45 10.44
N ASN A 253 -3.56 1.32 10.42
CA ASN A 253 -3.28 2.19 11.58
C ASN A 253 -4.36 3.26 11.75
N PHE A 254 -5.30 2.97 12.62
CA PHE A 254 -6.37 3.89 13.04
C PHE A 254 -6.25 4.29 14.51
N ALA A 255 -5.14 3.94 15.17
CA ALA A 255 -4.97 4.17 16.60
C ALA A 255 -5.00 5.67 16.95
N GLU A 256 -4.34 6.53 16.18
CA GLU A 256 -4.39 8.00 16.36
C GLU A 256 -5.82 8.58 16.21
N LEU A 257 -6.68 7.93 15.43
CA LEU A 257 -8.06 8.34 15.21
C LEU A 257 -9.04 7.79 16.29
N GLY A 258 -8.50 7.06 17.29
CA GLY A 258 -9.31 6.46 18.35
C GLY A 258 -9.54 4.95 18.23
N GLY A 259 -8.92 4.27 17.26
CA GLY A 259 -8.93 2.82 17.20
C GLY A 259 -8.19 2.20 18.39
N LEU A 260 -8.71 1.09 18.96
CA LEU A 260 -8.15 0.49 20.17
C LEU A 260 -6.72 -0.01 20.01
N ILE A 261 -6.49 -0.83 19.00
CA ILE A 261 -5.21 -1.49 18.75
C ILE A 261 -5.03 -1.74 17.25
N PHE A 262 -3.83 -1.50 16.76
CA PHE A 262 -3.39 -1.78 15.38
C PHE A 262 -2.17 -2.69 15.39
N TYR A 263 -2.11 -3.60 14.44
CA TYR A 263 -0.90 -4.34 14.12
C TYR A 263 -0.81 -4.55 12.61
N GLY A 264 0.28 -4.07 12.01
CA GLY A 264 0.48 -4.17 10.56
C GLY A 264 1.81 -3.59 10.09
N ALA A 265 2.09 -3.74 8.81
CA ALA A 265 3.29 -3.18 8.19
C ALA A 265 3.23 -1.65 8.09
N ASP A 266 4.40 -1.03 8.09
CA ASP A 266 4.56 0.40 7.80
C ASP A 266 4.29 0.67 6.31
N PHE A 267 3.13 1.25 6.00
CA PHE A 267 2.78 1.58 4.62
C PHE A 267 3.71 2.65 4.03
N ALA A 268 4.17 3.60 4.83
CA ALA A 268 5.06 4.65 4.35
C ALA A 268 6.39 4.06 3.84
N GLU A 269 6.89 2.99 4.49
CA GLU A 269 8.06 2.27 4.01
C GLU A 269 7.83 1.64 2.64
N SER A 270 6.68 1.00 2.42
CA SER A 270 6.33 0.42 1.12
C SER A 270 6.33 1.47 0.00
N PHE A 271 5.88 2.69 0.29
CA PHE A 271 5.88 3.80 -0.67
C PHE A 271 7.29 4.35 -0.95
N ARG A 272 8.15 4.44 0.08
CA ARG A 272 9.58 4.80 -0.10
C ARG A 272 10.30 3.78 -0.97
N LEU A 273 10.14 2.50 -0.69
CA LEU A 273 10.72 1.41 -1.47
C LEU A 273 10.14 1.33 -2.87
N GLY A 274 8.83 1.58 -3.02
CA GLY A 274 8.14 1.68 -4.31
C GLY A 274 8.71 2.78 -5.20
N ALA A 275 9.06 3.93 -4.64
CA ALA A 275 9.76 5.01 -5.36
C ALA A 275 11.12 4.54 -5.89
N GLY A 276 11.87 3.75 -5.11
CA GLY A 276 13.13 3.16 -5.54
C GLY A 276 12.96 2.17 -6.71
N TYR A 277 11.86 1.41 -6.76
CA TYR A 277 11.58 0.52 -7.89
C TYR A 277 11.13 1.31 -9.12
N ILE A 278 10.31 2.35 -8.96
CA ILE A 278 9.97 3.27 -10.05
C ILE A 278 11.23 3.91 -10.63
N ASP A 279 12.16 4.42 -9.81
CA ASP A 279 13.44 4.97 -10.27
C ASP A 279 14.22 3.96 -11.13
N ARG A 280 14.41 2.74 -10.64
CA ARG A 280 15.12 1.68 -11.38
C ARG A 280 14.45 1.38 -12.73
N ILE A 281 13.13 1.33 -12.77
CA ILE A 281 12.35 1.08 -13.99
C ILE A 281 12.48 2.25 -14.96
N LEU A 282 12.37 3.49 -14.51
CA LEU A 282 12.54 4.67 -15.34
C LEU A 282 13.97 4.78 -15.92
N ARG A 283 14.96 4.16 -15.26
CA ARG A 283 16.34 4.00 -15.74
C ARG A 283 16.57 2.74 -16.58
N GLY A 284 15.54 1.95 -16.85
CA GLY A 284 15.60 0.82 -17.78
C GLY A 284 15.59 -0.59 -17.16
N ALA A 285 15.42 -0.72 -15.84
CA ALA A 285 15.25 -2.04 -15.23
C ALA A 285 13.92 -2.66 -15.64
N LYS A 286 13.89 -3.98 -15.81
CA LYS A 286 12.66 -4.72 -16.13
C LYS A 286 11.94 -5.11 -14.84
N PRO A 287 10.63 -4.82 -14.71
CA PRO A 287 9.86 -5.18 -13.51
C PRO A 287 9.97 -6.66 -13.13
N GLY A 288 9.83 -7.56 -14.10
CA GLY A 288 9.86 -9.00 -13.87
C GLY A 288 11.21 -9.56 -13.37
N GLU A 289 12.29 -8.78 -13.41
CA GLU A 289 13.61 -9.11 -12.86
C GLU A 289 13.81 -8.53 -11.45
N LEU A 290 12.91 -7.67 -10.98
CA LEU A 290 12.92 -7.11 -9.64
C LEU A 290 12.10 -7.99 -8.70
N PRO A 291 12.69 -8.56 -7.62
CA PRO A 291 11.95 -9.44 -6.72
C PRO A 291 10.86 -8.67 -5.98
N ILE A 292 9.72 -9.32 -5.75
CA ILE A 292 8.72 -8.82 -4.81
C ILE A 292 9.31 -8.87 -3.40
N GLN A 293 9.16 -7.79 -2.66
CA GLN A 293 9.67 -7.70 -1.29
C GLN A 293 8.54 -7.88 -0.28
N LEU A 294 8.84 -8.65 0.76
CA LEU A 294 7.96 -8.82 1.92
C LEU A 294 8.23 -7.67 2.92
N PRO A 295 7.26 -7.33 3.78
CA PRO A 295 7.48 -6.33 4.82
C PRO A 295 8.57 -6.82 5.78
N SER A 296 9.50 -5.94 6.12
CA SER A 296 10.56 -6.23 7.09
C SER A 296 10.26 -5.69 8.48
N LYS A 297 9.25 -4.83 8.60
CA LYS A 297 8.88 -4.19 9.86
C LYS A 297 7.36 -4.16 10.00
N PHE A 298 6.91 -4.56 11.19
CA PHE A 298 5.52 -4.44 11.63
C PHE A 298 5.46 -3.50 12.81
N ASN A 299 4.44 -2.68 12.87
CA ASN A 299 4.21 -1.73 13.93
C ASN A 299 2.98 -2.17 14.76
N LEU A 300 3.10 -2.06 16.08
CA LEU A 300 2.03 -2.22 17.05
C LEU A 300 1.69 -0.84 17.64
N ALA A 301 0.45 -0.38 17.45
CA ALA A 301 -0.02 0.86 18.06
C ALA A 301 -1.21 0.60 18.98
N ILE A 302 -1.24 1.23 20.15
CA ILE A 302 -2.27 1.06 21.16
C ILE A 302 -2.79 2.42 21.62
N ASN A 303 -4.11 2.58 21.65
CA ASN A 303 -4.74 3.79 22.19
C ASN A 303 -5.25 3.54 23.61
N LEU A 304 -4.57 4.15 24.61
CA LEU A 304 -4.93 4.01 26.02
C LEU A 304 -6.22 4.74 26.38
N LYS A 305 -6.55 5.84 25.69
CA LYS A 305 -7.85 6.52 25.90
C LYS A 305 -9.02 5.60 25.54
N THR A 306 -8.89 4.93 24.41
CA THR A 306 -9.91 3.97 23.95
C THR A 306 -9.95 2.74 24.84
N ALA A 307 -8.81 2.18 25.22
CA ALA A 307 -8.75 1.08 26.18
C ALA A 307 -9.44 1.43 27.50
N LYS A 308 -9.16 2.63 28.05
CA LYS A 308 -9.80 3.13 29.29
C LYS A 308 -11.31 3.31 29.11
N ALA A 309 -11.77 3.88 28.00
CA ALA A 309 -13.19 4.04 27.70
C ALA A 309 -13.92 2.68 27.66
N LEU A 310 -13.29 1.66 27.08
CA LEU A 310 -13.77 0.28 27.03
C LEU A 310 -13.57 -0.50 28.35
N LYS A 311 -13.05 0.15 29.40
CA LYS A 311 -12.74 -0.46 30.70
C LYS A 311 -11.77 -1.65 30.60
N LEU A 312 -10.86 -1.59 29.65
CA LEU A 312 -9.81 -2.58 29.44
C LEU A 312 -8.54 -2.17 30.18
N THR A 313 -7.87 -3.15 30.79
CA THR A 313 -6.54 -2.97 31.37
C THR A 313 -5.52 -3.51 30.38
N VAL A 314 -4.70 -2.63 29.82
CA VAL A 314 -3.66 -3.04 28.86
C VAL A 314 -2.51 -3.69 29.63
N PRO A 315 -2.13 -4.94 29.30
CA PRO A 315 -1.02 -5.63 29.97
C PRO A 315 0.30 -4.89 29.74
N SER A 316 1.18 -4.89 30.77
CA SER A 316 2.51 -4.28 30.66
C SER A 316 3.38 -4.95 29.59
N SER A 317 3.22 -6.25 29.37
CA SER A 317 3.86 -7.00 28.28
C SER A 317 3.53 -6.39 26.92
N LEU A 318 2.26 -6.08 26.70
CA LEU A 318 1.79 -5.50 25.44
C LEU A 318 2.30 -4.07 25.25
N LEU A 319 2.31 -3.26 26.31
CA LEU A 319 2.87 -1.90 26.29
C LEU A 319 4.38 -1.90 26.01
N ALA A 320 5.11 -2.88 26.52
CA ALA A 320 6.56 -2.98 26.31
C ALA A 320 6.93 -3.35 24.87
N THR A 321 6.01 -3.94 24.12
CA THR A 321 6.20 -4.32 22.71
C THR A 321 5.57 -3.36 21.72
N ALA A 322 4.79 -2.38 22.20
CA ALA A 322 4.16 -1.37 21.33
C ALA A 322 5.21 -0.39 20.78
N ASP A 323 5.15 -0.17 19.47
CA ASP A 323 5.95 0.86 18.79
C ASP A 323 5.37 2.26 19.05
N GLU A 324 4.05 2.33 19.29
CA GLU A 324 3.32 3.59 19.50
C GLU A 324 2.24 3.40 20.58
N VAL A 325 2.23 4.31 21.56
CA VAL A 325 1.20 4.35 22.62
C VAL A 325 0.58 5.74 22.63
N ILE A 326 -0.73 5.82 22.39
CA ILE A 326 -1.50 7.07 22.32
C ILE A 326 -2.20 7.28 23.67
N GLU A 327 -1.83 8.37 24.35
CA GLU A 327 -2.33 8.77 25.67
C GLU A 327 -3.42 9.85 25.60
#